data_aa8a9b635f873357cfe681f62d87419c
#
_entry.id   aa8a9b635f873357cfe681f62d87419c
#
_cell.length_a   1.000
_cell.length_b   1.000
_cell.length_c   1.000
_cell.angle_alpha   90.00
_cell.angle_beta   90.00
_cell.angle_gamma   90.00
#
_symmetry.space_group_name_H-M   'P 1'
#
loop_
_entity.id
_entity.type
_entity.pdbx_description
1 polymer ?
#
loop_
_entity_poly.entity_id
_entity_poly.type
_entity_poly.pdbx_seq_one_letter_code
_entity_poly.pdbx_strand_id
1 'polypeptide(L)'
;MGSDKLAAEIKKQTGHDVKTMNLKNPENVSTLHHVIADVFNISNKNQNRVYSGIMAAPEDRKPNLIFDVTLKGMSKLASIARDVETLGYKKENVHIVWVMNDVHIAMQQNQKRDRVVPKEILMDTHEGAALTMAKILNMGDSLKQYMDGDIWISFNKVGVDSEIKKSSNKGMFVVKSNYIKVKARGKPQKSVAELDKEIVAKVAAYAPKTDTWG
;
A
#
# COMPACT_ATOMS: atom_id res chain seq x y z
N MET A 1 8.21 13.81 -21.33
CA MET A 1 7.13 14.60 -21.95
C MET A 1 6.53 15.46 -20.86
N GLY A 2 6.40 16.78 -21.03
CA GLY A 2 5.79 17.64 -20.00
C GLY A 2 4.29 17.34 -19.85
N SER A 3 3.72 17.64 -18.67
CA SER A 3 2.31 17.35 -18.36
C SER A 3 1.32 17.90 -19.39
N ASP A 4 1.61 19.08 -19.95
CA ASP A 4 0.74 19.72 -20.95
C ASP A 4 0.76 19.00 -22.29
N LYS A 5 1.93 18.55 -22.74
CA LYS A 5 2.05 17.76 -23.98
C LYS A 5 1.33 16.42 -23.85
N LEU A 6 1.41 15.79 -22.68
CA LEU A 6 0.71 14.53 -22.40
C LEU A 6 -0.82 14.75 -22.41
N ALA A 7 -1.31 15.80 -21.74
CA ALA A 7 -2.74 16.12 -21.73
C ALA A 7 -3.28 16.42 -23.14
N ALA A 8 -2.53 17.15 -23.95
CA ALA A 8 -2.90 17.41 -25.35
C ALA A 8 -2.95 16.13 -26.19
N GLU A 9 -1.99 15.20 -26.00
CA GLU A 9 -1.98 13.93 -26.72
C GLU A 9 -3.14 13.03 -26.28
N ILE A 10 -3.45 12.98 -24.97
CA ILE A 10 -4.64 12.27 -24.47
C ILE A 10 -5.91 12.81 -25.13
N LYS A 11 -6.08 14.13 -25.14
CA LYS A 11 -7.26 14.77 -25.76
C LYS A 11 -7.37 14.42 -27.24
N LYS A 12 -6.25 14.44 -27.96
CA LYS A 12 -6.20 14.12 -29.40
C LYS A 12 -6.61 12.66 -29.67
N GLN A 13 -6.10 11.71 -28.87
CA GLN A 13 -6.32 10.27 -29.12
C GLN A 13 -7.65 9.75 -28.56
N THR A 14 -8.14 10.31 -27.46
CA THR A 14 -9.31 9.78 -26.75
C THR A 14 -10.51 10.71 -26.71
N GLY A 15 -10.36 11.97 -27.12
CA GLY A 15 -11.38 13.01 -27.00
C GLY A 15 -11.54 13.56 -25.57
N HIS A 16 -10.90 12.96 -24.56
CA HIS A 16 -11.02 13.37 -23.16
C HIS A 16 -10.04 14.50 -22.80
N ASP A 17 -10.57 15.60 -22.27
CA ASP A 17 -9.75 16.70 -21.72
C ASP A 17 -9.49 16.48 -20.25
N VAL A 18 -8.35 15.84 -19.94
CA VAL A 18 -7.97 15.49 -18.56
C VAL A 18 -7.69 16.70 -17.67
N LYS A 19 -7.48 17.89 -18.24
CA LYS A 19 -7.27 19.13 -17.48
C LYS A 19 -8.55 19.69 -16.89
N THR A 20 -9.68 19.43 -17.54
CA THR A 20 -11.01 19.94 -17.15
C THR A 20 -11.88 18.88 -16.51
N MET A 21 -11.39 17.64 -16.38
CA MET A 21 -12.12 16.54 -15.75
C MET A 21 -12.42 16.83 -14.28
N ASN A 22 -13.71 16.74 -13.92
CA ASN A 22 -14.11 16.78 -12.51
C ASN A 22 -13.81 15.43 -11.83
N LEU A 23 -12.72 15.36 -11.07
CA LEU A 23 -12.31 14.15 -10.38
C LEU A 23 -13.11 13.83 -9.10
N LYS A 24 -14.08 14.70 -8.75
CA LYS A 24 -15.13 14.35 -7.77
C LYS A 24 -16.17 13.39 -8.35
N ASN A 25 -16.26 13.31 -9.69
CA ASN A 25 -17.10 12.33 -10.36
C ASN A 25 -16.31 11.01 -10.51
N PRO A 26 -16.77 9.90 -9.88
CA PRO A 26 -16.08 8.60 -9.94
C PRO A 26 -15.94 8.05 -11.36
N GLU A 27 -16.86 8.32 -12.27
CA GLU A 27 -16.80 7.89 -13.67
C GLU A 27 -15.61 8.55 -14.40
N ASN A 28 -15.38 9.84 -14.16
CA ASN A 28 -14.24 10.55 -14.70
C ASN A 28 -12.92 9.98 -14.16
N VAL A 29 -12.89 9.57 -12.89
CA VAL A 29 -11.72 8.91 -12.28
C VAL A 29 -11.46 7.57 -12.94
N SER A 30 -12.49 6.76 -13.19
CA SER A 30 -12.36 5.47 -13.88
C SER A 30 -11.88 5.67 -15.34
N THR A 31 -12.44 6.63 -16.05
CA THR A 31 -12.02 6.98 -17.42
C THR A 31 -10.56 7.43 -17.46
N LEU A 32 -10.16 8.31 -16.54
CA LEU A 32 -8.78 8.78 -16.46
C LEU A 32 -7.81 7.64 -16.16
N HIS A 33 -8.19 6.74 -15.25
CA HIS A 33 -7.38 5.56 -14.93
C HIS A 33 -7.20 4.67 -16.16
N HIS A 34 -8.28 4.34 -16.86
CA HIS A 34 -8.22 3.55 -18.09
C HIS A 34 -7.31 4.19 -19.14
N VAL A 35 -7.49 5.48 -19.40
CA VAL A 35 -6.65 6.20 -20.37
C VAL A 35 -5.17 6.14 -20.00
N ILE A 36 -4.82 6.42 -18.76
CA ILE A 36 -3.42 6.46 -18.30
C ILE A 36 -2.80 5.06 -18.24
N ALA A 37 -3.53 4.09 -17.70
CA ALA A 37 -3.01 2.75 -17.47
C ALA A 37 -3.03 1.90 -18.74
N ASP A 38 -4.18 1.83 -19.42
CA ASP A 38 -4.42 0.85 -20.47
C ASP A 38 -4.09 1.40 -21.87
N VAL A 39 -4.50 2.65 -22.16
CA VAL A 39 -4.27 3.23 -23.50
C VAL A 39 -2.82 3.72 -23.62
N PHE A 40 -2.33 4.49 -22.67
CA PHE A 40 -0.98 5.09 -22.73
C PHE A 40 0.12 4.26 -22.05
N ASN A 41 -0.27 3.31 -21.19
CA ASN A 41 0.66 2.44 -20.44
C ASN A 41 1.77 3.23 -19.71
N ILE A 42 1.41 4.38 -19.14
CA ILE A 42 2.38 5.33 -18.55
C ILE A 42 3.07 4.73 -17.34
N SER A 43 2.31 4.00 -16.51
CA SER A 43 2.86 3.39 -15.30
C SER A 43 4.00 2.42 -15.61
N ASN A 44 3.80 1.51 -16.57
CA ASN A 44 4.83 0.54 -16.96
C ASN A 44 6.05 1.21 -17.62
N LYS A 45 5.82 2.22 -18.47
CA LYS A 45 6.93 2.97 -19.10
C LYS A 45 7.80 3.67 -18.06
N ASN A 46 7.19 4.28 -17.03
CA ASN A 46 7.93 4.93 -15.95
C ASN A 46 8.65 3.91 -15.06
N GLN A 47 7.98 2.79 -14.73
CA GLN A 47 8.57 1.69 -13.97
C GLN A 47 9.81 1.14 -14.67
N ASN A 48 9.73 0.83 -15.96
CA ASN A 48 10.85 0.31 -16.75
C ASN A 48 12.03 1.27 -16.75
N ARG A 49 11.79 2.59 -16.87
CA ARG A 49 12.85 3.59 -16.82
C ARG A 49 13.55 3.62 -15.45
N VAL A 50 12.78 3.55 -14.37
CA VAL A 50 13.34 3.50 -13.00
C VAL A 50 14.14 2.23 -12.81
N TYR A 51 13.61 1.08 -13.22
CA TYR A 51 14.28 -0.22 -13.10
C TYR A 51 15.59 -0.27 -13.87
N SER A 52 15.63 0.24 -15.10
CA SER A 52 16.86 0.34 -15.87
C SER A 52 17.95 1.15 -15.15
N GLY A 53 17.56 2.26 -14.49
CA GLY A 53 18.48 3.05 -13.68
C GLY A 53 19.01 2.30 -12.45
N ILE A 54 18.14 1.53 -11.77
CA ILE A 54 18.56 0.73 -10.61
C ILE A 54 19.47 -0.43 -11.02
N MET A 55 19.18 -1.10 -12.15
CA MET A 55 20.01 -2.19 -12.67
C MET A 55 21.41 -1.71 -13.05
N ALA A 56 21.52 -0.47 -13.55
CA ALA A 56 22.80 0.14 -13.89
C ALA A 56 23.58 0.66 -12.67
N ALA A 57 22.95 0.76 -11.50
CA ALA A 57 23.61 1.23 -10.29
C ALA A 57 24.52 0.17 -9.68
N PRO A 58 25.70 0.53 -9.14
CA PRO A 58 26.52 -0.35 -8.33
C PRO A 58 25.74 -0.90 -7.13
N GLU A 59 26.10 -2.12 -6.67
CA GLU A 59 25.38 -2.82 -5.59
C GLU A 59 25.28 -1.99 -4.31
N ASP A 60 26.35 -1.30 -3.93
CA ASP A 60 26.42 -0.43 -2.75
C ASP A 60 25.65 0.89 -2.88
N ARG A 61 25.13 1.20 -4.06
CA ARG A 61 24.37 2.42 -4.37
C ARG A 61 22.93 2.15 -4.76
N LYS A 62 22.47 0.92 -4.69
CA LYS A 62 21.06 0.60 -4.94
C LYS A 62 20.16 1.27 -3.92
N PRO A 63 19.10 1.98 -4.34
CA PRO A 63 18.21 2.69 -3.43
C PRO A 63 17.29 1.72 -2.69
N ASN A 64 16.74 2.14 -1.55
CA ASN A 64 15.58 1.47 -0.98
C ASN A 64 14.36 1.72 -1.85
N LEU A 65 13.54 0.69 -2.06
CA LEU A 65 12.32 0.75 -2.87
C LEU A 65 11.09 0.65 -1.99
N ILE A 66 10.09 1.48 -2.25
CA ILE A 66 8.77 1.39 -1.64
C ILE A 66 7.75 1.19 -2.77
N PHE A 67 7.01 0.09 -2.70
CA PHE A 67 5.89 -0.20 -3.58
C PHE A 67 4.59 0.17 -2.85
N ASP A 68 4.03 1.32 -3.19
CA ASP A 68 2.69 1.71 -2.72
C ASP A 68 1.65 1.00 -3.59
N VAL A 69 1.14 -0.12 -3.08
CA VAL A 69 0.23 -1.01 -3.82
C VAL A 69 -0.89 -1.51 -2.92
N THR A 70 -2.06 -1.76 -3.48
CA THR A 70 -3.19 -2.32 -2.75
C THR A 70 -3.05 -3.81 -2.45
N LEU A 71 -2.15 -4.50 -3.14
CA LEU A 71 -1.91 -5.95 -3.04
C LEU A 71 -3.20 -6.79 -3.10
N LYS A 72 -4.07 -6.45 -4.04
CA LYS A 72 -5.39 -7.07 -4.23
C LYS A 72 -5.34 -8.57 -4.59
N GLY A 73 -4.20 -9.08 -5.04
CA GLY A 73 -4.03 -10.49 -5.41
C GLY A 73 -2.59 -10.97 -5.33
N MET A 74 -2.42 -12.29 -5.17
CA MET A 74 -1.12 -12.95 -5.09
C MET A 74 -0.26 -12.75 -6.34
N SER A 75 -0.87 -12.57 -7.51
CA SER A 75 -0.17 -12.26 -8.76
C SER A 75 0.65 -10.97 -8.66
N LYS A 76 0.15 -9.97 -7.93
CA LYS A 76 0.88 -8.72 -7.71
C LYS A 76 2.09 -8.94 -6.80
N LEU A 77 1.97 -9.74 -5.73
CA LEU A 77 3.11 -10.12 -4.89
C LEU A 77 4.16 -10.88 -5.72
N ALA A 78 3.73 -11.86 -6.52
CA ALA A 78 4.63 -12.63 -7.38
C ALA A 78 5.34 -11.75 -8.43
N SER A 79 4.65 -10.76 -8.99
CA SER A 79 5.25 -9.79 -9.91
C SER A 79 6.32 -8.95 -9.22
N ILE A 80 6.00 -8.36 -8.06
CA ILE A 80 6.95 -7.54 -7.29
C ILE A 80 8.16 -8.39 -6.88
N ALA A 81 7.95 -9.62 -6.41
CA ALA A 81 9.04 -10.52 -6.02
C ALA A 81 10.01 -10.78 -7.17
N ARG A 82 9.51 -11.03 -8.38
CA ARG A 82 10.34 -11.18 -9.58
C ARG A 82 11.07 -9.90 -9.95
N ASP A 83 10.37 -8.77 -9.88
CA ASP A 83 10.97 -7.47 -10.21
C ASP A 83 12.15 -7.16 -9.28
N VAL A 84 11.98 -7.29 -7.96
CA VAL A 84 13.03 -7.00 -6.99
C VAL A 84 14.19 -7.99 -7.08
N GLU A 85 13.92 -9.27 -7.39
CA GLU A 85 14.96 -10.28 -7.64
C GLU A 85 15.77 -9.92 -8.89
N THR A 86 15.10 -9.53 -9.98
CA THR A 86 15.74 -9.05 -11.22
C THR A 86 16.60 -7.81 -10.98
N LEU A 87 16.17 -6.93 -10.08
CA LEU A 87 16.92 -5.74 -9.67
C LEU A 87 18.10 -6.07 -8.72
N GLY A 88 18.28 -7.34 -8.32
CA GLY A 88 19.37 -7.81 -7.47
C GLY A 88 19.10 -7.70 -5.97
N TYR A 89 17.87 -7.44 -5.54
CA TYR A 89 17.54 -7.45 -4.10
C TYR A 89 17.26 -8.87 -3.62
N LYS A 90 17.73 -9.19 -2.42
CA LYS A 90 17.50 -10.49 -1.79
C LYS A 90 16.09 -10.57 -1.18
N LYS A 91 15.47 -11.75 -1.23
CA LYS A 91 14.12 -11.99 -0.69
C LYS A 91 14.00 -11.67 0.80
N GLU A 92 15.06 -11.84 1.57
CA GLU A 92 15.13 -11.47 2.99
C GLU A 92 15.06 -9.95 3.24
N ASN A 93 15.27 -9.11 2.22
CA ASN A 93 15.14 -7.66 2.26
C ASN A 93 13.81 -7.17 1.67
N VAL A 94 12.89 -8.07 1.34
CA VAL A 94 11.55 -7.74 0.89
C VAL A 94 10.61 -7.82 2.08
N HIS A 95 10.02 -6.70 2.45
CA HIS A 95 9.17 -6.55 3.64
C HIS A 95 7.75 -6.16 3.22
N ILE A 96 6.76 -6.54 4.04
CA ILE A 96 5.38 -6.09 3.87
C ILE A 96 4.97 -5.25 5.09
N VAL A 97 4.44 -4.08 4.84
CA VAL A 97 3.71 -3.28 5.81
C VAL A 97 2.27 -3.19 5.35
N TRP A 98 1.38 -3.92 6.00
CA TRP A 98 -0.05 -3.84 5.71
C TRP A 98 -0.70 -2.81 6.61
N VAL A 99 -1.17 -1.72 6.01
CA VAL A 99 -1.94 -0.68 6.72
C VAL A 99 -3.39 -1.10 6.74
N MET A 100 -3.85 -1.58 7.89
CA MET A 100 -5.25 -1.98 8.10
C MET A 100 -6.09 -0.76 8.39
N ASN A 101 -7.12 -0.53 7.59
CA ASN A 101 -8.06 0.57 7.75
C ASN A 101 -9.48 0.01 7.86
N ASP A 102 -10.31 0.65 8.69
CA ASP A 102 -11.75 0.38 8.73
C ASP A 102 -12.39 0.81 7.42
N VAL A 103 -13.22 -0.06 6.81
CA VAL A 103 -13.83 0.19 5.51
C VAL A 103 -14.78 1.40 5.52
N HIS A 104 -15.50 1.63 6.63
CA HIS A 104 -16.39 2.79 6.76
C HIS A 104 -15.60 4.09 6.83
N ILE A 105 -14.48 4.08 7.58
CA ILE A 105 -13.55 5.21 7.63
C ILE A 105 -12.93 5.45 6.25
N ALA A 106 -12.53 4.39 5.54
CA ALA A 106 -11.98 4.50 4.20
C ALA A 106 -12.99 5.12 3.22
N MET A 107 -14.28 4.72 3.29
CA MET A 107 -15.34 5.33 2.48
C MET A 107 -15.54 6.81 2.78
N GLN A 108 -15.59 7.18 4.06
CA GLN A 108 -15.70 8.59 4.47
C GLN A 108 -14.51 9.44 4.01
N GLN A 109 -13.30 8.90 4.15
CA GLN A 109 -12.08 9.56 3.68
C GLN A 109 -12.06 9.70 2.16
N ASN A 110 -12.51 8.68 1.44
CA ASN A 110 -12.60 8.72 -0.03
C ASN A 110 -13.48 9.87 -0.53
N GLN A 111 -14.63 10.10 0.11
CA GLN A 111 -15.54 11.20 -0.25
C GLN A 111 -14.91 12.58 -0.04
N LYS A 112 -13.98 12.71 0.91
CA LYS A 112 -13.29 13.98 1.22
C LYS A 112 -12.11 14.28 0.30
N ARG A 113 -11.67 13.30 -0.51
CA ARG A 113 -10.51 13.46 -1.41
C ARG A 113 -10.87 14.31 -2.63
N ASP A 114 -9.85 14.92 -3.23
CA ASP A 114 -10.01 15.64 -4.50
C ASP A 114 -10.31 14.70 -5.67
N ARG A 115 -9.90 13.45 -5.55
CA ARG A 115 -10.21 12.36 -6.48
C ARG A 115 -10.99 11.26 -5.76
N VAL A 116 -12.24 11.06 -6.12
CA VAL A 116 -13.14 10.08 -5.51
C VAL A 116 -13.13 8.78 -6.32
N VAL A 117 -12.70 7.69 -5.68
CA VAL A 117 -12.75 6.34 -6.27
C VAL A 117 -14.18 5.81 -6.19
N PRO A 118 -14.71 5.14 -7.24
CA PRO A 118 -16.01 4.46 -7.16
C PRO A 118 -16.11 3.51 -5.97
N LYS A 119 -17.27 3.48 -5.31
CA LYS A 119 -17.48 2.69 -4.08
C LYS A 119 -17.20 1.20 -4.32
N GLU A 120 -17.67 0.67 -5.44
CA GLU A 120 -17.52 -0.74 -5.81
C GLU A 120 -16.03 -1.10 -5.97
N ILE A 121 -15.24 -0.24 -6.59
CA ILE A 121 -13.78 -0.42 -6.75
C ILE A 121 -13.09 -0.35 -5.39
N LEU A 122 -13.51 0.57 -4.52
CA LEU A 122 -12.96 0.69 -3.17
C LEU A 122 -13.21 -0.58 -2.36
N MET A 123 -14.47 -1.08 -2.36
CA MET A 123 -14.87 -2.29 -1.64
C MET A 123 -14.13 -3.52 -2.14
N ASP A 124 -14.14 -3.76 -3.44
CA ASP A 124 -13.46 -4.86 -4.10
C ASP A 124 -11.92 -4.84 -3.83
N THR A 125 -11.35 -3.65 -3.76
CA THR A 125 -9.94 -3.47 -3.43
C THR A 125 -9.65 -3.83 -1.97
N HIS A 126 -10.49 -3.42 -1.03
CA HIS A 126 -10.36 -3.76 0.39
C HIS A 126 -10.50 -5.26 0.63
N GLU A 127 -11.52 -5.88 0.04
CA GLU A 127 -11.75 -7.33 0.14
C GLU A 127 -10.58 -8.12 -0.46
N GLY A 128 -10.16 -7.77 -1.67
CA GLY A 128 -9.04 -8.44 -2.33
C GLY A 128 -7.73 -8.31 -1.56
N ALA A 129 -7.45 -7.15 -0.96
CA ALA A 129 -6.28 -6.94 -0.11
C ALA A 129 -6.35 -7.79 1.16
N ALA A 130 -7.50 -7.84 1.85
CA ALA A 130 -7.69 -8.64 3.06
C ALA A 130 -7.54 -10.14 2.77
N LEU A 131 -8.16 -10.65 1.70
CA LEU A 131 -8.05 -12.05 1.27
C LEU A 131 -6.60 -12.41 0.88
N THR A 132 -5.90 -11.50 0.22
CA THR A 132 -4.50 -11.72 -0.15
C THR A 132 -3.61 -11.78 1.09
N MET A 133 -3.79 -10.86 2.04
CA MET A 133 -3.05 -10.88 3.29
C MET A 133 -3.35 -12.13 4.12
N ALA A 134 -4.61 -12.58 4.18
CA ALA A 134 -4.96 -13.83 4.83
C ALA A 134 -4.24 -15.03 4.18
N LYS A 135 -4.13 -15.08 2.85
CA LYS A 135 -3.34 -16.11 2.15
C LYS A 135 -1.86 -16.02 2.52
N ILE A 136 -1.25 -14.83 2.49
CA ILE A 136 0.15 -14.60 2.84
C ILE A 136 0.42 -15.08 4.27
N LEU A 137 -0.45 -14.75 5.22
CA LEU A 137 -0.34 -15.14 6.62
C LEU A 137 -0.51 -16.65 6.86
N ASN A 138 -1.12 -17.37 5.93
CA ASN A 138 -1.30 -18.83 6.00
C ASN A 138 -0.29 -19.63 5.18
N MET A 139 0.65 -18.97 4.48
CA MET A 139 1.60 -19.67 3.59
C MET A 139 2.71 -20.40 4.34
N GLY A 140 3.02 -20.01 5.58
CA GLY A 140 4.15 -20.60 6.30
C GLY A 140 5.46 -20.47 5.52
N ASP A 141 6.22 -21.56 5.44
CA ASP A 141 7.50 -21.59 4.72
C ASP A 141 7.39 -21.38 3.21
N SER A 142 6.25 -21.65 2.60
CA SER A 142 6.06 -21.41 1.16
C SER A 142 6.09 -19.92 0.80
N LEU A 143 5.96 -19.02 1.77
CA LEU A 143 6.11 -17.58 1.55
C LEU A 143 7.54 -17.21 1.10
N LYS A 144 8.55 -17.99 1.48
CA LYS A 144 9.96 -17.76 1.11
C LYS A 144 10.22 -17.76 -0.40
N GLN A 145 9.32 -18.31 -1.20
CA GLN A 145 9.41 -18.19 -2.64
C GLN A 145 9.27 -16.75 -3.13
N TYR A 146 8.58 -15.90 -2.39
CA TYR A 146 8.34 -14.48 -2.71
C TYR A 146 9.18 -13.53 -1.87
N MET A 147 9.23 -13.76 -0.55
CA MET A 147 9.88 -12.90 0.42
C MET A 147 10.26 -13.65 1.69
N ASP A 148 11.29 -13.16 2.39
CA ASP A 148 11.65 -13.65 3.72
C ASP A 148 11.99 -12.50 4.70
N GLY A 149 11.56 -11.29 4.38
CA GLY A 149 11.65 -10.11 5.25
C GLY A 149 10.59 -10.07 6.34
N ASP A 150 10.48 -8.93 6.96
CA ASP A 150 9.48 -8.67 8.00
C ASP A 150 8.07 -8.53 7.42
N ILE A 151 7.05 -8.91 8.20
CA ILE A 151 5.64 -8.58 7.95
C ILE A 151 5.12 -7.83 9.15
N TRP A 152 4.62 -6.62 8.90
CA TRP A 152 3.94 -5.80 9.90
C TRP A 152 2.49 -5.51 9.51
N ILE A 153 1.62 -5.52 10.50
CA ILE A 153 0.25 -5.01 10.39
C ILE A 153 0.22 -3.71 11.19
N SER A 154 -0.05 -2.59 10.51
CA SER A 154 -0.21 -1.27 11.12
C SER A 154 -1.67 -0.90 11.15
N PHE A 155 -2.15 -0.36 12.27
CA PHE A 155 -3.53 0.07 12.45
C PHE A 155 -3.65 1.57 12.21
N ASN A 156 -4.65 1.99 11.42
CA ASN A 156 -4.76 3.38 10.94
C ASN A 156 -6.01 4.10 11.45
N LYS A 157 -6.48 3.82 12.66
CA LYS A 157 -7.57 4.59 13.27
C LYS A 157 -7.01 5.81 13.98
N VAL A 158 -7.19 6.97 13.37
CA VAL A 158 -6.72 8.26 13.92
C VAL A 158 -7.37 8.54 15.28
N GLY A 159 -6.55 8.98 16.24
CA GLY A 159 -6.97 9.25 17.62
C GLY A 159 -7.05 8.00 18.52
N VAL A 160 -6.95 6.79 17.94
CA VAL A 160 -6.89 5.52 18.67
C VAL A 160 -5.56 4.84 18.41
N ASP A 161 -5.31 4.48 17.15
CA ASP A 161 -4.11 3.74 16.75
C ASP A 161 -3.01 4.64 16.20
N SER A 162 -3.39 5.78 15.63
CA SER A 162 -2.45 6.69 14.98
C SER A 162 -2.59 8.10 15.53
N GLU A 163 -1.47 8.73 15.84
CA GLU A 163 -1.38 10.13 16.17
C GLU A 163 -0.86 10.91 14.96
N ILE A 164 -1.61 11.94 14.57
CA ILE A 164 -1.27 12.79 13.42
C ILE A 164 -0.93 14.19 13.93
N LYS A 165 0.18 14.75 13.44
CA LYS A 165 0.56 16.15 13.66
C LYS A 165 0.59 16.91 12.34
N LYS A 166 0.29 18.20 12.42
CA LYS A 166 0.40 19.13 11.30
C LYS A 166 1.72 19.91 11.43
N SER A 167 2.44 20.01 10.34
CA SER A 167 3.63 20.87 10.24
C SER A 167 3.42 21.90 9.14
N SER A 168 3.92 23.10 9.34
CA SER A 168 3.89 24.18 8.32
C SER A 168 4.57 23.76 7.01
N ASN A 169 5.64 22.97 7.11
CA ASN A 169 6.48 22.62 5.96
C ASN A 169 6.19 21.20 5.39
N LYS A 170 5.52 20.32 6.15
CA LYS A 170 5.31 18.90 5.78
C LYS A 170 3.85 18.50 5.67
N GLY A 171 2.91 19.42 5.93
CA GLY A 171 1.49 19.08 5.98
C GLY A 171 1.15 18.16 7.15
N MET A 172 0.23 17.21 6.94
CA MET A 172 -0.16 16.22 7.94
C MET A 172 0.79 15.02 7.89
N PHE A 173 1.28 14.57 9.05
CA PHE A 173 2.13 13.38 9.12
C PHE A 173 1.83 12.57 10.38
N VAL A 174 2.02 11.26 10.28
CA VAL A 174 1.84 10.32 11.39
C VAL A 174 3.09 10.35 12.27
N VAL A 175 2.93 10.62 13.57
CA VAL A 175 4.02 10.60 14.55
C VAL A 175 4.04 9.34 15.38
N LYS A 176 2.91 8.63 15.46
CA LYS A 176 2.77 7.36 16.16
C LYS A 176 1.79 6.49 15.40
N SER A 177 2.09 5.21 15.30
CA SER A 177 1.19 4.19 14.79
C SER A 177 1.33 2.92 15.63
N ASN A 178 0.21 2.29 15.96
CA ASN A 178 0.20 0.97 16.55
C ASN A 178 0.41 -0.07 15.46
N TYR A 179 1.27 -1.05 15.73
CA TYR A 179 1.54 -2.13 14.80
C TYR A 179 1.83 -3.44 15.53
N ILE A 180 1.66 -4.53 14.81
CA ILE A 180 2.04 -5.88 15.24
C ILE A 180 3.03 -6.42 14.21
N LYS A 181 4.18 -6.94 14.67
CA LYS A 181 5.11 -7.67 13.81
C LYS A 181 4.71 -9.14 13.80
N VAL A 182 4.17 -9.60 12.66
CA VAL A 182 3.70 -10.98 12.47
C VAL A 182 4.85 -11.93 12.16
N LYS A 183 5.82 -11.46 11.37
CA LYS A 183 7.02 -12.20 10.98
C LYS A 183 8.25 -11.33 11.10
N ALA A 184 9.33 -11.87 11.63
CA ALA A 184 10.64 -11.25 11.57
C ALA A 184 11.47 -11.82 10.41
N ARG A 185 12.35 -11.00 9.86
CA ARG A 185 13.27 -11.35 8.77
C ARG A 185 14.00 -12.66 9.06
N GLY A 186 13.98 -13.60 8.13
CA GLY A 186 14.65 -14.90 8.26
C GLY A 186 14.09 -15.81 9.36
N LYS A 187 12.95 -15.47 9.97
CA LYS A 187 12.30 -16.26 11.01
C LYS A 187 10.95 -16.79 10.53
N PRO A 188 10.47 -17.90 11.12
CA PRO A 188 9.09 -18.34 10.90
C PRO A 188 8.09 -17.24 11.30
N GLN A 189 6.91 -17.33 10.75
CA GLN A 189 5.76 -16.55 11.20
C GLN A 189 5.41 -16.89 12.65
N LYS A 190 4.98 -15.90 13.44
CA LYS A 190 4.44 -16.14 14.78
C LYS A 190 3.18 -16.99 14.71
N SER A 191 3.03 -17.89 15.64
CA SER A 191 1.82 -18.67 15.83
C SER A 191 0.65 -17.77 16.25
N VAL A 192 -0.59 -18.25 16.06
CA VAL A 192 -1.79 -17.56 16.54
C VAL A 192 -1.70 -17.26 18.02
N ALA A 193 -1.23 -18.22 18.83
CA ALA A 193 -1.08 -18.04 20.27
C ALA A 193 -0.07 -16.95 20.67
N GLU A 194 1.01 -16.77 19.90
CA GLU A 194 1.97 -15.69 20.12
C GLU A 194 1.37 -14.33 19.73
N LEU A 195 0.62 -14.28 18.63
CA LEU A 195 -0.07 -13.07 18.19
C LEU A 195 -1.16 -12.65 19.17
N ASP A 196 -1.96 -13.61 19.67
CA ASP A 196 -2.98 -13.36 20.69
C ASP A 196 -2.38 -12.77 21.96
N LYS A 197 -1.26 -13.30 22.44
CA LYS A 197 -0.54 -12.75 23.60
C LYS A 197 -0.09 -11.31 23.36
N GLU A 198 0.42 -11.00 22.16
CA GLU A 198 0.82 -9.64 21.83
C GLU A 198 -0.37 -8.67 21.75
N ILE A 199 -1.50 -9.14 21.20
CA ILE A 199 -2.73 -8.35 21.12
C ILE A 199 -3.24 -8.06 22.54
N VAL A 200 -3.35 -9.08 23.39
CA VAL A 200 -3.78 -8.93 24.78
C VAL A 200 -2.87 -7.97 25.55
N ALA A 201 -1.56 -8.12 25.41
CA ALA A 201 -0.59 -7.22 26.06
C ALA A 201 -0.73 -5.76 25.58
N LYS A 202 -0.98 -5.55 24.28
CA LYS A 202 -1.23 -4.21 23.72
C LYS A 202 -2.55 -3.64 24.25
N VAL A 203 -3.63 -4.41 24.24
CA VAL A 203 -4.93 -3.97 24.79
C VAL A 203 -4.79 -3.60 26.27
N ALA A 204 -4.13 -4.43 27.06
CA ALA A 204 -3.87 -4.15 28.48
C ALA A 204 -3.04 -2.88 28.71
N ALA A 205 -2.09 -2.57 27.81
CA ALA A 205 -1.32 -1.33 27.87
C ALA A 205 -2.15 -0.06 27.58
N TYR A 206 -3.28 -0.21 26.89
CA TYR A 206 -4.22 0.89 26.59
C TYR A 206 -5.40 0.95 27.56
N ALA A 207 -5.62 -0.09 28.37
CA ALA A 207 -6.68 -0.07 29.38
C ALA A 207 -6.33 0.99 30.45
N PRO A 208 -7.30 1.81 30.88
CA PRO A 208 -7.08 2.75 31.97
C PRO A 208 -6.64 1.96 33.21
N LYS A 209 -5.58 2.41 33.86
CA LYS A 209 -5.03 1.80 35.10
C LYS A 209 -5.90 2.07 36.34
N THR A 210 -7.08 2.58 36.18
CA THR A 210 -8.00 2.90 37.28
C THR A 210 -9.14 1.91 37.31
N ASP A 211 -9.47 1.41 38.51
CA ASP A 211 -10.55 0.47 38.85
C ASP A 211 -11.96 1.03 38.58
N THR A 212 -12.17 1.79 37.53
CA THR A 212 -13.44 2.45 37.19
C THR A 212 -14.26 1.69 36.15
N TRP A 213 -14.07 0.37 36.06
CA TRP A 213 -15.01 -0.50 35.37
C TRP A 213 -15.98 -1.11 36.41
N GLY A 214 -16.86 -0.26 36.95
CA GLY A 214 -17.98 -0.67 37.75
C GLY A 214 -19.26 -0.60 36.95
#